data_b313d81c764d30800a660d0592eb6793
#
_entry.id   b313d81c764d30800a660d0592eb6793
#
_cell.length_a   1.000
_cell.length_b   1.000
_cell.length_c   1.000
_cell.angle_alpha   90.00
_cell.angle_beta   90.00
_cell.angle_gamma   90.00
#
_symmetry.space_group_name_H-M   'P 1'
#
loop_
_entity.id
_entity.type
_entity.pdbx_description
1 polymer ?
#
loop_
_entity_poly.entity_id
_entity_poly.type
_entity_poly.pdbx_seq_one_letter_code
_entity_poly.pdbx_strand_id
1 'polypeptide(L)'
;QEVGQGADHFDVEGFGAAVAYTVDGGELGELEDENFNAANAGVYFHGVNIHPGSAKNKMKNAILIALEFAGMLPPAETPAHTEGYEGFYHLHDMKGSETEAELHYILRDHDRARFEARKEYLGRAADYLNAKYGAGTVELVLKDSYYNMREQIEPHMYLILRARAAMEA
;
A
#
# COMPACT_ATOMS: atom_id res chain seq x y z
N GLN A 1 -17.89 10.65 -8.50
CA GLN A 1 -17.55 9.40 -7.77
C GLN A 1 -16.15 8.87 -8.10
N GLU A 2 -15.24 9.75 -8.36
CA GLU A 2 -13.87 9.42 -8.78
C GLU A 2 -12.94 9.01 -7.61
N VAL A 3 -13.44 9.00 -6.38
CA VAL A 3 -12.71 8.59 -5.16
C VAL A 3 -12.86 7.10 -4.80
N GLY A 4 -13.43 6.28 -5.68
CA GLY A 4 -13.50 4.81 -5.50
C GLY A 4 -14.47 4.29 -4.44
N GLN A 5 -15.27 5.16 -3.81
CA GLN A 5 -16.24 4.78 -2.77
C GLN A 5 -17.67 4.57 -3.27
N GLY A 6 -17.90 4.76 -4.57
CA GLY A 6 -19.25 4.70 -5.17
C GLY A 6 -19.93 3.33 -5.09
N ALA A 7 -19.15 2.27 -4.96
CA ALA A 7 -19.66 0.90 -4.87
C ALA A 7 -19.83 0.40 -3.42
N ASP A 8 -19.38 1.14 -2.40
CA ASP A 8 -19.40 0.69 -0.99
C ASP A 8 -20.80 0.39 -0.44
N HIS A 9 -21.82 1.02 -1.04
CA HIS A 9 -23.22 0.87 -0.67
C HIS A 9 -24.06 0.18 -1.76
N PHE A 10 -23.41 -0.42 -2.77
CA PHE A 10 -24.12 -1.13 -3.81
C PHE A 10 -24.67 -2.46 -3.29
N ASP A 11 -25.98 -2.63 -3.39
CA ASP A 11 -26.66 -3.86 -2.98
C ASP A 11 -26.45 -4.96 -4.03
N VAL A 12 -25.35 -5.70 -3.87
CA VAL A 12 -24.96 -6.79 -4.78
C VAL A 12 -25.98 -7.92 -4.76
N GLU A 13 -26.54 -8.26 -3.58
CA GLU A 13 -27.51 -9.34 -3.44
C GLU A 13 -28.86 -8.94 -4.07
N GLY A 14 -29.34 -7.73 -3.81
CA GLY A 14 -30.57 -7.20 -4.41
C GLY A 14 -30.48 -7.02 -5.92
N PHE A 15 -29.28 -6.73 -6.44
CA PHE A 15 -29.02 -6.67 -7.88
C PHE A 15 -29.15 -8.03 -8.57
N GLY A 16 -28.82 -9.13 -7.87
CA GLY A 16 -29.10 -10.51 -8.27
C GLY A 16 -28.32 -11.04 -9.47
N ALA A 17 -27.29 -10.36 -9.94
CA ALA A 17 -26.43 -10.85 -11.01
C ALA A 17 -25.39 -11.83 -10.45
N ALA A 18 -25.21 -12.97 -11.12
CA ALA A 18 -24.18 -13.96 -10.77
C ALA A 18 -22.76 -13.47 -11.14
N VAL A 19 -22.66 -12.63 -12.18
CA VAL A 19 -21.42 -12.07 -12.72
C VAL A 19 -21.69 -10.70 -13.31
N ALA A 20 -20.65 -9.87 -13.40
CA ALA A 20 -20.71 -8.56 -14.04
C ALA A 20 -19.43 -8.28 -14.83
N TYR A 21 -19.56 -7.47 -15.88
CA TYR A 21 -18.43 -6.84 -16.56
C TYR A 21 -18.47 -5.35 -16.24
N THR A 22 -17.35 -4.81 -15.81
CA THR A 22 -17.19 -3.36 -15.64
C THR A 22 -16.54 -2.81 -16.91
N VAL A 23 -17.19 -1.83 -17.51
CA VAL A 23 -16.63 -1.10 -18.67
C VAL A 23 -16.24 0.28 -18.18
N ASP A 24 -14.94 0.54 -18.14
CA ASP A 24 -14.36 1.79 -17.64
C ASP A 24 -13.26 2.28 -18.59
N GLY A 25 -12.63 3.40 -18.29
CA GLY A 25 -11.54 3.96 -19.09
C GLY A 25 -10.30 3.07 -19.10
N GLY A 26 -9.58 3.09 -20.22
CA GLY A 26 -8.39 2.29 -20.49
C GLY A 26 -8.09 2.36 -21.99
N GLU A 27 -7.15 1.57 -22.46
CA GLU A 27 -6.87 1.46 -23.89
C GLU A 27 -7.94 0.61 -24.58
N LEU A 28 -8.26 0.96 -25.84
CA LEU A 28 -9.24 0.20 -26.62
C LEU A 28 -8.75 -1.24 -26.82
N GLY A 29 -9.56 -2.20 -26.41
CA GLY A 29 -9.23 -3.61 -26.50
C GLY A 29 -8.53 -4.19 -25.27
N GLU A 30 -8.35 -3.40 -24.20
CA GLU A 30 -7.84 -3.87 -22.92
C GLU A 30 -8.89 -4.71 -22.19
N LEU A 31 -8.45 -5.81 -21.59
CA LEU A 31 -9.27 -6.69 -20.77
C LEU A 31 -8.45 -7.10 -19.54
N GLU A 32 -8.88 -6.62 -18.39
CA GLU A 32 -8.24 -6.92 -17.12
C GLU A 32 -8.93 -8.07 -16.40
N ASP A 33 -8.19 -9.11 -16.03
CA ASP A 33 -8.65 -10.26 -15.24
C ASP A 33 -7.91 -10.41 -13.90
N GLU A 34 -7.03 -9.47 -13.61
CA GLU A 34 -6.32 -9.35 -12.34
C GLU A 34 -5.96 -7.90 -12.02
N ASN A 35 -5.69 -7.64 -10.76
CA ASN A 35 -5.25 -6.36 -10.25
C ASN A 35 -4.23 -6.54 -9.11
N PHE A 36 -3.68 -5.48 -8.59
CA PHE A 36 -2.82 -5.54 -7.41
C PHE A 36 -3.57 -5.98 -6.16
N ASN A 37 -2.87 -6.65 -5.22
CA ASN A 37 -3.19 -6.57 -3.81
C ASN A 37 -2.77 -5.18 -3.31
N ALA A 38 -3.57 -4.58 -2.45
CA ALA A 38 -3.41 -3.18 -2.05
C ALA A 38 -3.56 -2.97 -0.54
N ALA A 39 -2.62 -2.23 0.04
CA ALA A 39 -2.71 -1.74 1.41
C ALA A 39 -2.19 -0.32 1.52
N ASN A 40 -2.61 0.36 2.57
CA ASN A 40 -2.05 1.61 3.03
C ASN A 40 -1.30 1.39 4.34
N ALA A 41 -0.18 2.09 4.51
CA ALA A 41 0.58 2.09 5.75
C ALA A 41 0.80 3.52 6.23
N GLY A 42 0.36 3.80 7.46
CA GLY A 42 0.74 4.99 8.21
C GLY A 42 1.86 4.63 9.19
N VAL A 43 2.96 5.34 9.15
CA VAL A 43 4.07 5.17 10.09
C VAL A 43 4.24 6.47 10.85
N TYR A 44 4.07 6.41 12.15
CA TYR A 44 4.09 7.56 13.05
C TYR A 44 5.32 7.49 13.94
N PHE A 45 6.01 8.62 14.09
CA PHE A 45 7.26 8.72 14.81
C PHE A 45 7.13 9.72 15.95
N HIS A 46 7.52 9.30 17.15
CA HIS A 46 7.45 10.11 18.36
C HIS A 46 8.86 10.46 18.86
N GLY A 47 9.17 11.73 18.77
CA GLY A 47 10.45 12.29 19.19
C GLY A 47 10.46 12.73 20.67
N VAL A 48 11.64 13.12 21.14
CA VAL A 48 11.83 13.78 22.43
C VAL A 48 12.58 15.07 22.19
N ASN A 49 11.88 16.18 22.34
CA ASN A 49 12.49 17.51 22.18
C ASN A 49 13.29 17.88 23.43
N ILE A 50 14.51 18.32 23.22
CA ILE A 50 15.43 18.82 24.24
C ILE A 50 16.11 20.08 23.69
N HIS A 51 16.34 21.08 24.54
CA HIS A 51 17.07 22.27 24.13
C HIS A 51 18.40 21.89 23.46
N PRO A 52 18.69 22.35 22.23
CA PRO A 52 19.82 21.88 21.41
C PRO A 52 21.16 21.90 22.14
N GLY A 53 21.42 22.91 22.97
CA GLY A 53 22.66 23.02 23.74
C GLY A 53 22.89 21.95 24.80
N SER A 54 21.86 21.16 25.15
CA SER A 54 21.92 20.07 26.15
C SER A 54 21.35 18.75 25.66
N ALA A 55 21.19 18.60 24.35
CA ALA A 55 20.46 17.53 23.70
C ALA A 55 21.27 16.24 23.49
N LYS A 56 22.61 16.28 23.68
CA LYS A 56 23.48 15.12 23.46
C LYS A 56 22.99 13.90 24.23
N ASN A 57 22.77 12.79 23.53
CA ASN A 57 22.27 11.50 24.04
C ASN A 57 20.88 11.55 24.70
N LYS A 58 20.10 12.61 24.51
CA LYS A 58 18.77 12.79 25.10
C LYS A 58 17.69 13.05 24.06
N MET A 59 18.01 13.87 23.03
CA MET A 59 17.06 14.21 21.97
C MET A 59 16.81 13.02 21.06
N LYS A 60 15.55 12.83 20.70
CA LYS A 60 15.11 11.95 19.61
C LYS A 60 14.37 12.83 18.61
N ASN A 61 14.95 13.05 17.46
CA ASN A 61 14.32 13.86 16.40
C ASN A 61 13.46 12.97 15.51
N ALA A 62 12.14 13.16 15.56
CA ALA A 62 11.19 12.34 14.82
C ALA A 62 11.40 12.39 13.30
N ILE A 63 11.76 13.55 12.72
CA ILE A 63 12.06 13.67 11.29
C ILE A 63 13.25 12.78 10.91
N LEU A 64 14.33 12.80 11.69
CA LEU A 64 15.52 12.00 11.38
C LEU A 64 15.24 10.50 11.50
N ILE A 65 14.40 10.09 12.45
CA ILE A 65 13.98 8.69 12.59
C ILE A 65 13.08 8.28 11.41
N ALA A 66 12.19 9.17 10.95
CA ALA A 66 11.34 8.93 9.78
C ALA A 66 12.18 8.77 8.49
N LEU A 67 13.21 9.62 8.32
CA LEU A 67 14.15 9.49 7.19
C LEU A 67 14.97 8.19 7.26
N GLU A 68 15.38 7.76 8.46
CA GLU A 68 16.05 6.48 8.66
C GLU A 68 15.12 5.32 8.28
N PHE A 69 13.85 5.34 8.73
CA PHE A 69 12.86 4.35 8.34
C PHE A 69 12.69 4.27 6.82
N ALA A 70 12.50 5.42 6.15
CA ALA A 70 12.36 5.47 4.70
C ALA A 70 13.60 4.91 3.99
N GLY A 71 14.81 5.18 4.51
CA GLY A 71 16.06 4.65 3.99
C GLY A 71 16.29 3.15 4.22
N MET A 72 15.49 2.49 5.06
CA MET A 72 15.53 1.04 5.24
C MET A 72 14.78 0.28 4.17
N LEU A 73 13.87 0.93 3.44
CA LEU A 73 13.10 0.30 2.36
C LEU A 73 13.96 0.15 1.10
N PRO A 74 13.71 -0.91 0.29
CA PRO A 74 14.44 -1.11 -0.95
C PRO A 74 14.26 0.06 -1.92
N PRO A 75 15.33 0.78 -2.31
CA PRO A 75 15.20 2.02 -3.08
C PRO A 75 14.71 1.81 -4.52
N ALA A 76 14.86 0.59 -5.06
CA ALA A 76 14.37 0.23 -6.39
C ALA A 76 12.91 -0.25 -6.40
N GLU A 77 12.31 -0.49 -5.24
CA GLU A 77 10.92 -0.96 -5.15
C GLU A 77 9.94 0.21 -4.95
N THR A 78 9.96 1.13 -5.91
CA THR A 78 9.09 2.30 -5.96
C THR A 78 8.41 2.40 -7.32
N PRO A 79 7.26 3.09 -7.47
CA PRO A 79 6.58 3.22 -8.76
C PRO A 79 7.44 3.77 -9.90
N ALA A 80 8.48 4.54 -9.57
CA ALA A 80 9.41 5.08 -10.56
C ALA A 80 10.42 4.05 -11.11
N HIS A 81 10.53 2.86 -10.49
CA HIS A 81 11.52 1.85 -10.81
C HIS A 81 10.92 0.46 -11.07
N THR A 82 9.60 0.34 -11.01
CA THR A 82 8.88 -0.94 -11.15
C THR A 82 7.90 -0.87 -12.30
N GLU A 83 7.67 -2.02 -12.95
CA GLU A 83 6.72 -2.18 -14.05
C GLU A 83 6.00 -3.54 -14.00
N GLY A 84 4.92 -3.67 -14.74
CA GLY A 84 4.16 -4.93 -14.88
C GLY A 84 3.73 -5.51 -13.53
N TYR A 85 4.21 -6.70 -13.21
CA TYR A 85 3.88 -7.45 -11.98
C TYR A 85 4.76 -7.13 -10.78
N GLU A 86 5.69 -6.20 -10.90
CA GLU A 86 6.58 -5.80 -9.81
C GLU A 86 5.82 -5.00 -8.76
N GLY A 87 5.98 -5.40 -7.50
CA GLY A 87 5.36 -4.70 -6.38
C GLY A 87 6.23 -3.56 -5.87
N PHE A 88 5.63 -2.62 -5.13
CA PHE A 88 6.30 -1.42 -4.68
C PHE A 88 5.80 -0.90 -3.32
N TYR A 89 6.63 -0.04 -2.73
CA TYR A 89 6.29 0.88 -1.65
C TYR A 89 6.25 2.29 -2.21
N HIS A 90 5.12 2.95 -2.18
CA HIS A 90 4.99 4.33 -2.64
C HIS A 90 4.78 5.27 -1.46
N LEU A 91 5.85 5.96 -1.06
CA LEU A 91 5.72 7.08 -0.13
C LEU A 91 5.08 8.25 -0.88
N HIS A 92 3.84 8.59 -0.51
CA HIS A 92 3.07 9.62 -1.22
C HIS A 92 2.78 10.86 -0.39
N ASP A 93 2.92 10.79 0.94
CA ASP A 93 2.79 11.94 1.84
C ASP A 93 3.73 11.80 3.04
N MET A 94 4.28 12.92 3.47
CA MET A 94 5.19 13.02 4.59
C MET A 94 4.99 14.35 5.30
N LYS A 95 4.85 14.32 6.63
CA LYS A 95 4.81 15.50 7.47
C LYS A 95 5.68 15.31 8.69
N GLY A 96 6.15 16.39 9.29
CA GLY A 96 6.90 16.25 10.52
C GLY A 96 7.50 17.50 11.12
N SER A 97 7.78 17.36 12.40
CA SER A 97 8.57 18.23 13.26
C SER A 97 9.59 17.39 14.01
N GLU A 98 10.38 18.01 14.87
CA GLU A 98 11.33 17.29 15.72
C GLU A 98 10.66 16.40 16.76
N THR A 99 9.39 16.67 17.10
CA THR A 99 8.63 15.92 18.11
C THR A 99 7.76 14.83 17.50
N GLU A 100 7.25 15.04 16.32
CA GLU A 100 6.36 14.10 15.64
C GLU A 100 6.60 14.13 14.14
N ALA A 101 6.57 12.96 13.51
CA ALA A 101 6.59 12.85 12.08
C ALA A 101 5.69 11.69 11.62
N GLU A 102 5.23 11.76 10.39
CA GLU A 102 4.42 10.72 9.78
C GLU A 102 4.82 10.49 8.33
N LEU A 103 4.80 9.24 7.92
CA LEU A 103 4.98 8.80 6.54
C LEU A 103 3.78 7.98 6.12
N HIS A 104 3.24 8.28 4.94
CA HIS A 104 2.11 7.54 4.38
C HIS A 104 2.52 6.82 3.10
N TYR A 105 2.39 5.49 3.14
CA TYR A 105 2.73 4.60 2.04
C TYR A 105 1.50 3.93 1.45
N ILE A 106 1.56 3.71 0.15
CA ILE A 106 0.73 2.77 -0.58
C ILE A 106 1.59 1.55 -0.92
N LEU A 107 1.11 0.36 -0.59
CA LEU A 107 1.73 -0.91 -0.92
C LEU A 107 0.94 -1.59 -2.03
N ARG A 108 1.64 -2.11 -3.04
CA ARG A 108 1.07 -2.88 -4.14
C ARG A 108 1.95 -4.09 -4.45
N ASP A 109 1.31 -5.22 -4.71
CA ASP A 109 1.96 -6.38 -5.32
C ASP A 109 0.88 -7.29 -5.92
N HIS A 110 1.13 -7.88 -7.09
CA HIS A 110 0.21 -8.85 -7.69
C HIS A 110 0.24 -10.19 -6.94
N ASP A 111 1.41 -10.59 -6.47
CA ASP A 111 1.60 -11.83 -5.71
C ASP A 111 1.21 -11.63 -4.24
N ARG A 112 0.31 -12.49 -3.73
CA ARG A 112 -0.19 -12.41 -2.37
C ARG A 112 0.91 -12.61 -1.32
N ALA A 113 1.81 -13.58 -1.53
CA ALA A 113 2.86 -13.88 -0.56
C ALA A 113 3.88 -12.74 -0.49
N ARG A 114 4.24 -12.14 -1.62
CA ARG A 114 5.11 -10.96 -1.68
C ARG A 114 4.44 -9.75 -1.03
N PHE A 115 3.15 -9.56 -1.26
CA PHE A 115 2.38 -8.50 -0.63
C PHE A 115 2.41 -8.58 0.90
N GLU A 116 2.15 -9.77 1.46
CA GLU A 116 2.26 -9.99 2.90
C GLU A 116 3.70 -9.77 3.42
N ALA A 117 4.71 -10.28 2.69
CA ALA A 117 6.11 -10.05 3.03
C ALA A 117 6.50 -8.55 3.05
N ARG A 118 5.88 -7.71 2.20
CA ARG A 118 6.07 -6.25 2.24
C ARG A 118 5.54 -5.64 3.53
N LYS A 119 4.37 -6.05 3.98
CA LYS A 119 3.79 -5.58 5.26
C LYS A 119 4.67 -6.00 6.44
N GLU A 120 5.11 -7.26 6.45
CA GLU A 120 6.04 -7.76 7.47
C GLU A 120 7.37 -7.01 7.49
N TYR A 121 7.87 -6.61 6.32
CA TYR A 121 9.11 -5.84 6.22
C TYR A 121 8.99 -4.48 6.91
N LEU A 122 7.87 -3.76 6.70
CA LEU A 122 7.58 -2.52 7.43
C LEU A 122 7.51 -2.75 8.94
N GLY A 123 6.88 -3.84 9.37
CA GLY A 123 6.83 -4.23 10.78
C GLY A 123 8.21 -4.42 11.38
N ARG A 124 9.08 -5.19 10.71
CA ARG A 124 10.46 -5.41 11.16
C ARG A 124 11.29 -4.12 11.21
N ALA A 125 11.08 -3.20 10.26
CA ALA A 125 11.74 -1.89 10.27
C ALA A 125 11.28 -1.05 11.48
N ALA A 126 9.98 -1.03 11.77
CA ALA A 126 9.44 -0.35 12.95
C ALA A 126 9.97 -0.96 14.25
N ASP A 127 10.00 -2.29 14.37
CA ASP A 127 10.52 -3.01 15.54
C ASP A 127 12.00 -2.71 15.76
N TYR A 128 12.80 -2.70 14.70
CA TYR A 128 14.23 -2.35 14.77
C TYR A 128 14.43 -0.93 15.32
N LEU A 129 13.67 0.05 14.83
CA LEU A 129 13.79 1.43 15.30
C LEU A 129 13.26 1.60 16.73
N ASN A 130 12.22 0.85 17.12
CA ASN A 130 11.76 0.80 18.51
C ASN A 130 12.82 0.19 19.45
N ALA A 131 13.53 -0.84 19.00
CA ALA A 131 14.66 -1.40 19.77
C ALA A 131 15.82 -0.40 19.88
N LYS A 132 16.10 0.36 18.82
CA LYS A 132 17.19 1.34 18.77
C LYS A 132 16.89 2.60 19.58
N TYR A 133 15.69 3.15 19.47
CA TYR A 133 15.32 4.45 20.03
C TYR A 133 14.43 4.36 21.27
N GLY A 134 13.94 3.17 21.59
CA GLY A 134 13.04 2.89 22.70
C GLY A 134 11.61 2.59 22.23
N ALA A 135 10.93 1.74 23.00
CA ALA A 135 9.56 1.32 22.69
C ALA A 135 8.61 2.51 22.54
N GLY A 136 7.70 2.44 21.58
CA GLY A 136 6.72 3.47 21.26
C GLY A 136 7.28 4.68 20.49
N THR A 137 8.54 4.62 20.04
CA THR A 137 9.11 5.66 19.17
C THR A 137 8.54 5.59 17.75
N VAL A 138 8.22 4.39 17.27
CA VAL A 138 7.62 4.15 15.94
C VAL A 138 6.35 3.33 16.10
N GLU A 139 5.26 3.84 15.54
CA GLU A 139 3.97 3.15 15.44
C GLU A 139 3.66 2.90 13.97
N LEU A 140 3.33 1.65 13.63
CA LEU A 140 2.92 1.24 12.28
C LEU A 140 1.45 0.86 12.28
N VAL A 141 0.68 1.49 11.40
CA VAL A 141 -0.73 1.17 11.15
C VAL A 141 -0.88 0.68 9.71
N LEU A 142 -1.28 -0.58 9.55
CA LEU A 142 -1.53 -1.20 8.25
C LEU A 142 -3.03 -1.35 8.03
N LYS A 143 -3.50 -1.02 6.82
CA LYS A 143 -4.88 -1.18 6.41
C LYS A 143 -4.94 -1.76 5.00
N ASP A 144 -5.38 -3.02 4.89
CA ASP A 144 -5.65 -3.62 3.59
C ASP A 144 -6.83 -2.93 2.92
N SER A 145 -6.73 -2.70 1.62
CA SER A 145 -7.76 -2.03 0.82
C SER A 145 -8.54 -3.03 -0.02
N TYR A 146 -7.84 -3.81 -0.83
CA TYR A 146 -8.41 -4.87 -1.67
C TYR A 146 -7.34 -5.89 -2.03
N TYR A 147 -7.80 -7.03 -2.56
CA TYR A 147 -6.94 -8.11 -3.00
C TYR A 147 -7.07 -8.34 -4.50
N ASN A 148 -6.06 -9.00 -5.08
CA ASN A 148 -6.08 -9.37 -6.49
C ASN A 148 -7.32 -10.24 -6.79
N MET A 149 -8.11 -9.82 -7.77
CA MET A 149 -9.35 -10.52 -8.15
C MET A 149 -9.09 -11.84 -8.89
N ARG A 150 -7.87 -12.11 -9.31
CA ARG A 150 -7.52 -13.32 -10.08
C ARG A 150 -8.00 -14.61 -9.42
N GLU A 151 -7.81 -14.74 -8.11
CA GLU A 151 -8.24 -15.91 -7.36
C GLU A 151 -9.75 -16.16 -7.47
N GLN A 152 -10.54 -15.10 -7.66
CA GLN A 152 -11.99 -15.17 -7.85
C GLN A 152 -12.37 -15.39 -9.31
N ILE A 153 -11.58 -14.89 -10.25
CA ILE A 153 -11.84 -15.01 -11.69
C ILE A 153 -11.37 -16.38 -12.23
N GLU A 154 -10.29 -16.94 -11.71
CA GLU A 154 -9.67 -18.18 -12.20
C GLU A 154 -10.66 -19.37 -12.30
N PRO A 155 -11.59 -19.62 -11.35
CA PRO A 155 -12.62 -20.65 -11.50
C PRO A 155 -13.66 -20.34 -12.59
N HIS A 156 -13.68 -19.09 -13.08
CA HIS A 156 -14.67 -18.56 -14.01
C HIS A 156 -14.06 -17.99 -15.30
N MET A 157 -12.92 -18.52 -15.74
CA MET A 157 -12.18 -18.06 -16.92
C MET A 157 -13.02 -18.00 -18.19
N TYR A 158 -14.15 -18.71 -18.26
CA TYR A 158 -15.10 -18.60 -19.35
C TYR A 158 -15.63 -17.17 -19.55
N LEU A 159 -15.66 -16.35 -18.49
CA LEU A 159 -16.05 -14.93 -18.59
C LEU A 159 -15.04 -14.13 -19.43
N ILE A 160 -13.75 -14.35 -19.15
CA ILE A 160 -12.66 -13.69 -19.89
C ILE A 160 -12.66 -14.11 -21.35
N LEU A 161 -12.83 -15.42 -21.63
CA LEU A 161 -12.90 -15.92 -22.99
C LEU A 161 -14.09 -15.35 -23.76
N ARG A 162 -15.25 -15.22 -23.12
CA ARG A 162 -16.45 -14.61 -23.75
C ARG A 162 -16.26 -13.13 -24.02
N ALA A 163 -15.69 -12.37 -23.07
CA ALA A 163 -15.40 -10.96 -23.28
C ALA A 163 -14.43 -10.77 -24.45
N ARG A 164 -13.34 -11.53 -24.49
CA ARG A 164 -12.37 -11.50 -25.60
C ARG A 164 -13.03 -11.81 -26.95
N ALA A 165 -13.83 -12.85 -27.04
CA ALA A 165 -14.54 -13.19 -28.28
C ALA A 165 -15.53 -12.09 -28.73
N ALA A 166 -16.17 -11.39 -27.79
CA ALA A 166 -17.05 -10.26 -28.09
C ALA A 166 -16.29 -9.02 -28.56
N MET A 167 -15.05 -8.81 -28.09
CA MET A 167 -14.19 -7.70 -28.51
C MET A 167 -13.56 -7.93 -29.90
N GLU A 168 -13.41 -9.17 -30.32
CA GLU A 168 -12.86 -9.58 -31.64
C GLU A 168 -13.92 -9.62 -32.73
N ALA A 169 -15.22 -9.53 -32.39
CA ALA A 169 -16.35 -9.62 -33.35
C ALA A 169 -16.73 -8.27 -33.90
#